data_cdffb1adb2bcfc0dc770d9c050fa7956
#
_entry.id   cdffb1adb2bcfc0dc770d9c050fa7956
#
_cell.length_a   1.000
_cell.length_b   1.000
_cell.length_c   1.000
_cell.angle_alpha   90.00
_cell.angle_beta   90.00
_cell.angle_gamma   90.00
#
_symmetry.space_group_name_H-M   'P 1'
#
loop_
_entity.id
_entity.type
_entity.pdbx_description
1 polymer ?
#
loop_
_entity_poly.entity_id
_entity_poly.type
_entity_poly.pdbx_seq_one_letter_code
_entity_poly.pdbx_strand_id
1 'polypeptide(L)'
;QLNAEIAQRQESQLEDTIINEDEEFEFDANTFLQLPIQQQLLEIQALNEKNIRPLVEQLQEIIESETIHPFIQSLVLILLVEQEVNVNLTVQKFGRVEVVNPSQLNLPTKLSQFQEITSIILEKLDQDPSTLEFVQFLMSKHAIVLYPYEWLDYDSEDVAISYIDLVKTMFGEIKEMDYEIVEFLQNLEVMTELQE
;
A
#
# COMPACT_ATOMS: atom_id res chain seq x y z
N GLN A 1 1.20 -52.15 -33.48
CA GLN A 1 2.24 -52.03 -32.43
C GLN A 1 2.84 -50.61 -32.43
N LEU A 2 3.17 -50.05 -33.56
CA LEU A 2 3.80 -48.70 -33.66
C LEU A 2 2.91 -47.56 -33.10
N ASN A 3 1.59 -47.63 -33.31
CA ASN A 3 0.65 -46.60 -32.83
C ASN A 3 0.43 -46.61 -31.31
N ALA A 4 0.63 -47.78 -30.67
CA ALA A 4 0.52 -47.88 -29.20
C ALA A 4 1.75 -47.33 -28.49
N GLU A 5 2.94 -47.44 -29.07
CA GLU A 5 4.17 -46.86 -28.53
C GLU A 5 4.21 -45.31 -28.68
N ILE A 6 3.62 -44.79 -29.75
CA ILE A 6 3.51 -43.35 -29.95
C ILE A 6 2.51 -42.73 -28.93
N ALA A 7 1.39 -43.39 -28.69
CA ALA A 7 0.42 -42.96 -27.70
C ALA A 7 0.99 -42.99 -26.26
N GLN A 8 1.71 -44.03 -25.89
CA GLN A 8 2.38 -44.13 -24.58
C GLN A 8 3.48 -43.09 -24.40
N ARG A 9 4.23 -42.73 -25.46
CA ARG A 9 5.21 -41.63 -25.39
C ARG A 9 4.56 -40.25 -25.28
N GLN A 10 3.39 -40.05 -25.88
CA GLN A 10 2.65 -38.78 -25.75
C GLN A 10 2.01 -38.66 -24.37
N GLU A 11 1.49 -39.72 -23.78
CA GLU A 11 0.98 -39.71 -22.40
C GLU A 11 2.10 -39.48 -21.39
N SER A 12 3.27 -40.15 -21.55
CA SER A 12 4.43 -39.92 -20.68
C SER A 12 5.01 -38.50 -20.79
N GLN A 13 4.96 -37.90 -21.99
CA GLN A 13 5.36 -36.48 -22.15
C GLN A 13 4.33 -35.48 -21.65
N LEU A 14 3.07 -35.87 -21.54
CA LEU A 14 2.02 -35.06 -20.93
C LEU A 14 2.01 -35.12 -19.39
N GLU A 15 2.45 -36.27 -18.84
CA GLU A 15 2.66 -36.45 -17.38
C GLU A 15 3.91 -35.74 -16.88
N ASP A 16 4.97 -35.61 -17.69
CA ASP A 16 6.19 -34.87 -17.36
C ASP A 16 6.02 -33.32 -17.55
N THR A 17 4.88 -32.85 -18.07
CA THR A 17 4.56 -31.44 -18.23
C THR A 17 3.48 -30.99 -17.24
N ILE A 18 3.19 -31.75 -16.20
CA ILE A 18 2.68 -31.20 -14.95
C ILE A 18 3.90 -30.56 -14.30
N ILE A 19 4.18 -29.34 -14.74
CA ILE A 19 5.01 -28.39 -14.00
C ILE A 19 4.44 -28.40 -12.60
N ASN A 20 5.22 -28.81 -11.62
CA ASN A 20 4.96 -28.59 -10.23
C ASN A 20 4.73 -27.08 -10.06
N GLU A 21 3.48 -26.63 -10.10
CA GLU A 21 3.07 -25.26 -9.71
C GLU A 21 3.20 -25.08 -8.18
N ASP A 22 3.64 -26.08 -7.46
CA ASP A 22 4.09 -26.03 -6.08
C ASP A 22 5.65 -25.93 -6.00
N GLU A 23 6.27 -24.96 -6.67
CA GLU A 23 7.45 -24.35 -6.07
C GLU A 23 6.94 -23.70 -4.77
N GLU A 24 7.18 -24.36 -3.63
CA GLU A 24 6.97 -23.77 -2.31
C GLU A 24 7.69 -22.41 -2.35
N PHE A 25 6.89 -21.35 -2.47
CA PHE A 25 7.41 -20.00 -2.38
C PHE A 25 7.92 -19.84 -0.94
N GLU A 26 9.23 -19.99 -0.79
CA GLU A 26 9.91 -19.86 0.48
C GLU A 26 9.94 -18.36 0.87
N PHE A 27 8.94 -17.93 1.62
CA PHE A 27 8.87 -16.59 2.17
C PHE A 27 9.20 -16.65 3.67
N ASP A 28 10.11 -15.79 4.13
CA ASP A 28 10.53 -15.71 5.52
C ASP A 28 10.52 -14.27 6.01
N ALA A 29 9.74 -13.99 7.07
CA ALA A 29 9.55 -12.65 7.60
C ALA A 29 10.86 -12.00 8.09
N ASN A 30 11.75 -12.77 8.73
CA ASN A 30 13.01 -12.25 9.25
C ASN A 30 13.95 -11.86 8.10
N THR A 31 14.01 -12.66 7.05
CA THR A 31 14.76 -12.36 5.83
C THR A 31 14.19 -11.10 5.18
N PHE A 32 12.87 -11.04 5.00
CA PHE A 32 12.19 -9.88 4.42
C PHE A 32 12.51 -8.58 5.17
N LEU A 33 12.45 -8.58 6.50
CA LEU A 33 12.73 -7.40 7.33
C LEU A 33 14.17 -6.88 7.22
N GLN A 34 15.11 -7.72 6.78
CA GLN A 34 16.52 -7.37 6.58
C GLN A 34 16.83 -6.89 5.16
N LEU A 35 15.89 -7.08 4.21
CA LEU A 35 16.09 -6.64 2.84
C LEU A 35 16.12 -5.11 2.74
N PRO A 36 16.89 -4.55 1.80
CA PRO A 36 16.73 -3.16 1.39
C PRO A 36 15.30 -2.88 0.93
N ILE A 37 14.82 -1.67 1.16
CA ILE A 37 13.42 -1.31 0.93
C ILE A 37 12.96 -1.57 -0.53
N GLN A 38 13.85 -1.39 -1.50
CA GLN A 38 13.57 -1.67 -2.91
C GLN A 38 13.31 -3.17 -3.15
N GLN A 39 14.03 -4.04 -2.44
CA GLN A 39 13.81 -5.47 -2.52
C GLN A 39 12.54 -5.89 -1.79
N GLN A 40 12.22 -5.27 -0.65
CA GLN A 40 10.94 -5.48 0.03
C GLN A 40 9.75 -5.15 -0.90
N LEU A 41 9.84 -4.07 -1.68
CA LEU A 41 8.81 -3.72 -2.68
C LEU A 41 8.64 -4.79 -3.76
N LEU A 42 9.74 -5.34 -4.26
CA LEU A 42 9.70 -6.43 -5.26
C LEU A 42 9.06 -7.69 -4.69
N GLU A 43 9.39 -8.06 -3.45
CA GLU A 43 8.77 -9.19 -2.76
C GLU A 43 7.26 -8.98 -2.57
N ILE A 44 6.83 -7.78 -2.15
CA ILE A 44 5.41 -7.44 -2.01
C ILE A 44 4.71 -7.55 -3.38
N GLN A 45 5.33 -7.04 -4.44
CA GLN A 45 4.77 -7.14 -5.79
C GLN A 45 4.61 -8.59 -6.23
N ALA A 46 5.58 -9.47 -5.91
CA ALA A 46 5.49 -10.89 -6.21
C ALA A 46 4.38 -11.60 -5.42
N LEU A 47 4.06 -11.12 -4.20
CA LEU A 47 2.98 -11.64 -3.38
C LEU A 47 1.58 -11.26 -3.89
N ASN A 48 1.43 -10.15 -4.62
CA ASN A 48 0.14 -9.69 -5.14
C ASN A 48 -0.57 -10.73 -6.04
N GLU A 49 0.21 -11.54 -6.75
CA GLU A 49 -0.32 -12.55 -7.67
C GLU A 49 -0.50 -13.92 -7.03
N LYS A 50 -0.19 -14.05 -5.73
CA LYS A 50 -0.19 -15.32 -5.01
C LYS A 50 -1.29 -15.40 -3.96
N ASN A 51 -1.67 -16.62 -3.60
CA ASN A 51 -2.49 -16.86 -2.40
C ASN A 51 -1.61 -16.67 -1.16
N ILE A 52 -1.83 -15.58 -0.42
CA ILE A 52 -1.04 -15.25 0.77
C ILE A 52 -1.57 -15.87 2.07
N ARG A 53 -2.68 -16.61 2.04
CA ARG A 53 -3.26 -17.22 3.25
C ARG A 53 -2.30 -18.14 3.99
N PRO A 54 -1.43 -18.93 3.33
CA PRO A 54 -0.42 -19.73 4.04
C PRO A 54 0.65 -18.90 4.73
N LEU A 55 0.81 -17.61 4.37
CA LEU A 55 1.84 -16.71 4.86
C LEU A 55 1.34 -15.73 5.94
N VAL A 56 0.10 -15.86 6.38
CA VAL A 56 -0.56 -14.87 7.27
C VAL A 56 0.22 -14.64 8.56
N GLU A 57 0.76 -15.69 9.18
CA GLU A 57 1.56 -15.56 10.41
C GLU A 57 2.83 -14.74 10.17
N GLN A 58 3.52 -14.96 9.05
CA GLN A 58 4.73 -14.21 8.68
C GLN A 58 4.42 -12.76 8.29
N LEU A 59 3.31 -12.52 7.58
CA LEU A 59 2.89 -11.18 7.22
C LEU A 59 2.43 -10.38 8.46
N GLN A 60 1.83 -11.05 9.45
CA GLN A 60 1.54 -10.47 10.75
C GLN A 60 2.83 -10.05 11.46
N GLU A 61 3.83 -10.93 11.53
CA GLU A 61 5.14 -10.63 12.13
C GLU A 61 5.79 -9.39 11.50
N ILE A 62 5.68 -9.25 10.17
CA ILE A 62 6.17 -8.07 9.45
C ILE A 62 5.41 -6.80 9.85
N ILE A 63 4.07 -6.85 9.87
CA ILE A 63 3.23 -5.67 10.20
C ILE A 63 3.47 -5.23 11.65
N GLU A 64 3.65 -6.17 12.58
CA GLU A 64 3.84 -5.91 14.01
C GLU A 64 5.30 -5.59 14.38
N SER A 65 6.23 -5.63 13.41
CA SER A 65 7.63 -5.27 13.63
C SER A 65 7.80 -3.78 13.92
N GLU A 66 8.55 -3.46 14.98
CA GLU A 66 8.89 -2.06 15.34
C GLU A 66 9.83 -1.40 14.32
N THR A 67 10.52 -2.17 13.50
CA THR A 67 11.52 -1.68 12.54
C THR A 67 10.98 -1.51 11.14
N ILE A 68 9.74 -1.91 10.87
CA ILE A 68 9.15 -1.84 9.55
C ILE A 68 8.93 -0.38 9.11
N HIS A 69 9.29 -0.08 7.87
CA HIS A 69 9.01 1.22 7.29
C HIS A 69 7.49 1.44 7.14
N PRO A 70 6.92 2.60 7.55
CA PRO A 70 5.47 2.84 7.54
C PRO A 70 4.80 2.58 6.19
N PHE A 71 5.47 2.92 5.09
CA PHE A 71 4.97 2.67 3.74
C PHE A 71 4.89 1.16 3.41
N ILE A 72 5.94 0.41 3.76
CA ILE A 72 5.98 -1.05 3.56
C ILE A 72 4.92 -1.74 4.43
N GLN A 73 4.79 -1.33 5.69
CA GLN A 73 3.74 -1.83 6.59
C GLN A 73 2.35 -1.70 5.97
N SER A 74 2.06 -0.52 5.38
CA SER A 74 0.79 -0.28 4.70
C SER A 74 0.59 -1.20 3.50
N LEU A 75 1.61 -1.39 2.66
CA LEU A 75 1.50 -2.25 1.48
C LEU A 75 1.23 -3.71 1.87
N VAL A 76 1.90 -4.22 2.91
CA VAL A 76 1.64 -5.58 3.42
C VAL A 76 0.21 -5.69 3.99
N LEU A 77 -0.26 -4.67 4.70
CA LEU A 77 -1.64 -4.64 5.19
C LEU A 77 -2.66 -4.60 4.04
N ILE A 78 -2.40 -3.81 2.98
CA ILE A 78 -3.26 -3.74 1.79
C ILE A 78 -3.38 -5.12 1.11
N LEU A 79 -2.29 -5.89 0.99
CA LEU A 79 -2.34 -7.27 0.48
C LEU A 79 -3.33 -8.14 1.25
N LEU A 80 -3.31 -8.05 2.59
CA LEU A 80 -4.22 -8.81 3.44
C LEU A 80 -5.67 -8.36 3.29
N VAL A 81 -5.89 -7.05 3.09
CA VAL A 81 -7.23 -6.46 2.85
C VAL A 81 -7.79 -6.90 1.51
N GLU A 82 -6.99 -6.86 0.44
CA GLU A 82 -7.41 -7.27 -0.91
C GLU A 82 -7.82 -8.75 -0.98
N GLN A 83 -7.21 -9.59 -0.15
CA GLN A 83 -7.57 -11.01 -0.05
C GLN A 83 -8.55 -11.31 1.09
N GLU A 84 -9.11 -10.28 1.73
CA GLU A 84 -10.11 -10.40 2.81
C GLU A 84 -9.68 -11.36 3.93
N VAL A 85 -8.40 -11.26 4.32
CA VAL A 85 -7.82 -12.15 5.35
C VAL A 85 -8.40 -11.82 6.72
N ASN A 86 -9.01 -12.82 7.36
CA ASN A 86 -9.62 -12.67 8.68
C ASN A 86 -8.61 -13.00 9.79
N VAL A 87 -7.90 -12.00 10.25
CA VAL A 87 -6.93 -12.07 11.34
C VAL A 87 -6.91 -10.74 12.10
N ASN A 88 -6.66 -10.75 13.39
CA ASN A 88 -6.48 -9.52 14.16
C ASN A 88 -4.99 -9.17 14.21
N LEU A 89 -4.64 -7.98 13.77
CA LEU A 89 -3.29 -7.47 13.68
C LEU A 89 -3.14 -6.20 14.53
N THR A 90 -1.99 -6.04 15.17
CA THR A 90 -1.64 -4.79 15.86
C THR A 90 -0.85 -3.90 14.90
N VAL A 91 -1.40 -2.73 14.55
CA VAL A 91 -0.72 -1.72 13.75
C VAL A 91 -0.27 -0.59 14.66
N GLN A 92 1.03 -0.33 14.67
CA GLN A 92 1.63 0.79 15.41
C GLN A 92 2.28 1.75 14.41
N LYS A 93 1.78 2.99 14.37
CA LYS A 93 2.22 4.01 13.41
C LYS A 93 1.81 5.41 13.90
N PHE A 94 2.65 6.41 13.69
CA PHE A 94 2.38 7.81 14.06
C PHE A 94 1.98 8.01 15.54
N GLY A 95 2.57 7.24 16.45
CA GLY A 95 2.26 7.29 17.88
C GLY A 95 0.92 6.66 18.27
N ARG A 96 0.21 6.03 17.34
CA ARG A 96 -1.05 5.30 17.55
C ARG A 96 -0.81 3.81 17.50
N VAL A 97 -1.61 3.08 18.26
CA VAL A 97 -1.63 1.61 18.28
C VAL A 97 -3.07 1.16 18.19
N GLU A 98 -3.41 0.41 17.16
CA GLU A 98 -4.75 -0.12 16.97
C GLU A 98 -4.71 -1.59 16.56
N VAL A 99 -5.73 -2.34 16.99
CA VAL A 99 -5.97 -3.71 16.51
C VAL A 99 -6.97 -3.64 15.38
N VAL A 100 -6.56 -4.10 14.21
CA VAL A 100 -7.36 -4.08 12.98
C VAL A 100 -7.57 -5.49 12.44
N ASN A 101 -8.65 -5.69 11.70
CA ASN A 101 -8.90 -6.94 10.97
C ASN A 101 -9.02 -6.63 9.47
N PRO A 102 -8.08 -7.13 8.62
CA PRO A 102 -8.07 -6.84 7.19
C PRO A 102 -9.40 -7.14 6.49
N SER A 103 -10.10 -8.21 6.89
CA SER A 103 -11.40 -8.56 6.29
C SER A 103 -12.51 -7.53 6.55
N GLN A 104 -12.28 -6.58 7.46
CA GLN A 104 -13.23 -5.54 7.85
C GLN A 104 -12.77 -4.13 7.42
N LEU A 105 -11.57 -4.01 6.87
CA LEU A 105 -11.02 -2.74 6.42
C LEU A 105 -11.40 -2.44 4.97
N ASN A 106 -11.58 -1.15 4.70
CA ASN A 106 -11.66 -0.66 3.33
C ASN A 106 -10.26 -0.30 2.82
N LEU A 107 -10.06 -0.36 1.50
CA LEU A 107 -8.84 0.13 0.86
C LEU A 107 -8.65 1.65 1.09
N PRO A 108 -7.42 2.18 1.05
CA PRO A 108 -7.12 3.58 1.36
C PRO A 108 -8.02 4.59 0.64
N THR A 109 -8.27 4.38 -0.66
CA THR A 109 -9.10 5.27 -1.48
C THR A 109 -10.61 5.17 -1.19
N LYS A 110 -11.02 4.23 -0.35
CA LYS A 110 -12.42 4.01 0.06
C LYS A 110 -12.69 4.48 1.48
N LEU A 111 -11.68 4.98 2.18
CA LEU A 111 -11.84 5.55 3.51
C LEU A 111 -12.64 6.86 3.43
N SER A 112 -13.39 7.16 4.49
CA SER A 112 -14.36 8.26 4.48
C SER A 112 -13.69 9.63 4.33
N GLN A 113 -12.64 9.88 5.07
CA GLN A 113 -11.92 11.16 5.02
C GLN A 113 -11.22 11.35 3.67
N PHE A 114 -10.64 10.28 3.08
CA PHE A 114 -10.06 10.33 1.74
C PHE A 114 -11.11 10.78 0.71
N GLN A 115 -12.31 10.23 0.75
CA GLN A 115 -13.38 10.58 -0.19
C GLN A 115 -13.89 12.00 0.03
N GLU A 116 -14.00 12.43 1.28
CA GLU A 116 -14.42 13.79 1.64
C GLU A 116 -13.39 14.82 1.14
N ILE A 117 -12.11 14.63 1.45
CA ILE A 117 -11.02 15.50 0.97
C ILE A 117 -11.00 15.53 -0.57
N THR A 118 -11.15 14.37 -1.22
CA THR A 118 -11.20 14.30 -2.69
C THR A 118 -12.34 15.16 -3.25
N SER A 119 -13.53 15.10 -2.65
CA SER A 119 -14.69 15.87 -3.10
C SER A 119 -14.44 17.36 -2.97
N ILE A 120 -13.86 17.80 -1.86
CA ILE A 120 -13.53 19.22 -1.62
C ILE A 120 -12.48 19.72 -2.65
N ILE A 121 -11.44 18.91 -2.91
CA ILE A 121 -10.40 19.25 -3.89
C ILE A 121 -10.99 19.37 -5.30
N LEU A 122 -11.84 18.43 -5.70
CA LEU A 122 -12.50 18.47 -7.01
C LEU A 122 -13.36 19.72 -7.18
N GLU A 123 -14.09 20.12 -6.16
CA GLU A 123 -14.90 21.34 -6.20
C GLU A 123 -14.04 22.60 -6.29
N LYS A 124 -12.95 22.68 -5.50
CA LYS A 124 -12.08 23.86 -5.45
C LYS A 124 -11.18 24.02 -6.67
N LEU A 125 -10.86 22.94 -7.40
CA LEU A 125 -9.95 22.90 -8.54
C LEU A 125 -10.63 22.52 -9.87
N ASP A 126 -11.94 22.71 -9.99
CA ASP A 126 -12.72 22.37 -11.19
C ASP A 126 -12.19 23.05 -12.47
N GLN A 127 -11.58 24.23 -12.33
CA GLN A 127 -11.02 25.04 -13.42
C GLN A 127 -9.48 24.95 -13.51
N ASP A 128 -8.83 24.17 -12.66
CA ASP A 128 -7.35 24.03 -12.62
C ASP A 128 -6.92 22.55 -12.66
N PRO A 129 -7.00 21.91 -13.84
CA PRO A 129 -6.74 20.48 -13.96
C PRO A 129 -5.28 20.11 -13.64
N SER A 130 -4.32 20.99 -13.88
CA SER A 130 -2.90 20.72 -13.60
C SER A 130 -2.62 20.63 -12.11
N THR A 131 -3.13 21.60 -11.35
CA THR A 131 -3.02 21.56 -9.87
C THR A 131 -3.80 20.38 -9.31
N LEU A 132 -5.00 20.10 -9.85
CA LEU A 132 -5.82 18.96 -9.43
C LEU A 132 -5.08 17.62 -9.56
N GLU A 133 -4.48 17.34 -10.71
CA GLU A 133 -3.76 16.09 -10.96
C GLU A 133 -2.61 15.91 -9.95
N PHE A 134 -1.86 16.97 -9.69
CA PHE A 134 -0.72 16.92 -8.77
C PHE A 134 -1.17 16.74 -7.32
N VAL A 135 -2.23 17.42 -6.89
CA VAL A 135 -2.81 17.27 -5.55
C VAL A 135 -3.32 15.84 -5.34
N GLN A 136 -4.05 15.29 -6.31
CA GLN A 136 -4.55 13.91 -6.24
C GLN A 136 -3.42 12.88 -6.17
N PHE A 137 -2.34 13.09 -6.92
CA PHE A 137 -1.16 12.25 -6.88
C PHE A 137 -0.51 12.23 -5.49
N LEU A 138 -0.23 13.41 -4.91
CA LEU A 138 0.35 13.52 -3.57
C LEU A 138 -0.56 12.89 -2.51
N MET A 139 -1.84 13.22 -2.54
CA MET A 139 -2.82 12.72 -1.58
C MET A 139 -2.91 11.20 -1.62
N SER A 140 -2.88 10.60 -2.81
CA SER A 140 -2.94 9.13 -2.96
C SER A 140 -1.70 8.45 -2.37
N LYS A 141 -0.52 9.01 -2.55
CA LYS A 141 0.73 8.53 -1.93
C LYS A 141 0.66 8.60 -0.41
N HIS A 142 0.23 9.74 0.12
CA HIS A 142 0.12 9.97 1.55
C HIS A 142 -0.93 9.07 2.21
N ALA A 143 -2.04 8.81 1.54
CA ALA A 143 -3.06 7.89 2.01
C ALA A 143 -2.51 6.47 2.24
N ILE A 144 -1.61 6.00 1.36
CA ILE A 144 -0.93 4.72 1.56
C ILE A 144 -0.02 4.77 2.79
N VAL A 145 0.80 5.81 2.96
CA VAL A 145 1.69 5.92 4.14
C VAL A 145 0.89 5.92 5.43
N LEU A 146 -0.23 6.64 5.47
CA LEU A 146 -1.08 6.75 6.65
C LEU A 146 -1.83 5.46 6.98
N TYR A 147 -2.18 4.66 5.97
CA TYR A 147 -3.06 3.50 6.10
C TYR A 147 -2.63 2.55 7.24
N PRO A 148 -3.55 2.06 8.07
CA PRO A 148 -5.01 2.12 8.00
C PRO A 148 -5.63 3.41 8.56
N TYR A 149 -4.82 4.31 9.07
CA TYR A 149 -5.28 5.62 9.52
C TYR A 149 -5.56 6.54 8.33
N GLU A 150 -6.25 7.66 8.62
CA GLU A 150 -6.48 8.75 7.68
C GLU A 150 -5.61 9.95 8.10
N TRP A 151 -6.03 11.19 7.84
CA TRP A 151 -5.22 12.38 8.19
C TRP A 151 -5.35 12.74 9.70
N LEU A 152 -5.32 11.72 10.54
CA LEU A 152 -5.35 11.84 12.00
C LEU A 152 -6.59 12.66 12.47
N ASP A 153 -6.36 13.69 13.28
CA ASP A 153 -7.43 14.50 13.85
C ASP A 153 -7.66 15.80 13.08
N TYR A 154 -7.02 15.98 11.93
CA TYR A 154 -7.19 17.17 11.09
C TYR A 154 -8.54 17.17 10.38
N ASP A 155 -9.12 18.36 10.27
CA ASP A 155 -10.36 18.57 9.52
C ASP A 155 -10.13 18.36 8.02
N SER A 156 -11.09 17.75 7.34
CA SER A 156 -10.98 17.40 5.91
C SER A 156 -10.84 18.64 5.01
N GLU A 157 -11.51 19.76 5.35
CA GLU A 157 -11.42 20.99 4.57
C GLU A 157 -10.05 21.64 4.74
N ASP A 158 -9.50 21.68 5.96
CA ASP A 158 -8.18 22.22 6.25
C ASP A 158 -7.08 21.40 5.56
N VAL A 159 -7.20 20.07 5.55
CA VAL A 159 -6.30 19.17 4.82
C VAL A 159 -6.38 19.42 3.31
N ALA A 160 -7.58 19.54 2.74
CA ALA A 160 -7.77 19.80 1.32
C ALA A 160 -7.15 21.14 0.90
N ILE A 161 -7.38 22.20 1.66
CA ILE A 161 -6.79 23.51 1.42
C ILE A 161 -5.27 23.45 1.51
N SER A 162 -4.73 22.78 2.53
CA SER A 162 -3.28 22.64 2.73
C SER A 162 -2.60 21.91 1.57
N TYR A 163 -3.22 20.86 1.00
CA TYR A 163 -2.72 20.22 -0.22
C TYR A 163 -2.70 21.16 -1.43
N ILE A 164 -3.79 21.91 -1.63
CA ILE A 164 -3.91 22.88 -2.74
C ILE A 164 -2.84 23.96 -2.62
N ASP A 165 -2.68 24.54 -1.44
CA ASP A 165 -1.73 25.62 -1.20
C ASP A 165 -0.28 25.13 -1.27
N LEU A 166 0.00 23.91 -0.80
CA LEU A 166 1.32 23.27 -0.94
C LEU A 166 1.69 23.13 -2.42
N VAL A 167 0.80 22.56 -3.24
CA VAL A 167 1.07 22.36 -4.67
C VAL A 167 1.18 23.69 -5.42
N LYS A 168 0.31 24.67 -5.13
CA LYS A 168 0.40 26.01 -5.73
C LYS A 168 1.70 26.71 -5.37
N THR A 169 2.17 26.52 -4.14
CA THR A 169 3.48 27.05 -3.72
C THR A 169 4.63 26.37 -4.48
N MET A 170 4.55 25.07 -4.73
CA MET A 170 5.52 24.35 -5.58
C MET A 170 5.53 24.89 -7.02
N PHE A 171 4.40 25.41 -7.52
CA PHE A 171 4.29 26.07 -8.82
C PHE A 171 4.65 27.56 -8.78
N GLY A 172 5.11 28.08 -7.64
CA GLY A 172 5.64 29.42 -7.49
C GLY A 172 4.61 30.48 -7.06
N GLU A 173 3.41 30.07 -6.65
CA GLU A 173 2.44 30.97 -6.02
C GLU A 173 2.80 31.21 -4.54
N ILE A 174 2.64 32.46 -4.08
CA ILE A 174 2.80 32.78 -2.65
C ILE A 174 1.45 32.60 -1.97
N LYS A 175 1.38 31.71 -0.97
CA LYS A 175 0.19 31.42 -0.19
C LYS A 175 0.45 31.58 1.31
N GLU A 176 -0.56 32.03 2.04
CA GLU A 176 -0.60 31.81 3.49
C GLU A 176 -1.01 30.37 3.74
N MET A 177 -0.16 29.59 4.42
CA MET A 177 -0.39 28.17 4.66
C MET A 177 -0.59 27.90 6.14
N ASP A 178 -1.40 26.88 6.46
CA ASP A 178 -1.39 26.29 7.79
C ASP A 178 -0.08 25.49 7.94
N TYR A 179 0.88 26.07 8.64
CA TYR A 179 2.22 25.48 8.76
C TYR A 179 2.20 24.14 9.47
N GLU A 180 1.29 23.87 10.40
CA GLU A 180 1.21 22.60 11.11
C GLU A 180 0.81 21.47 10.15
N ILE A 181 -0.25 21.66 9.39
CA ILE A 181 -0.73 20.65 8.43
C ILE A 181 0.28 20.49 7.29
N VAL A 182 0.82 21.61 6.76
CA VAL A 182 1.81 21.54 5.67
C VAL A 182 3.07 20.81 6.11
N GLU A 183 3.59 21.05 7.31
CA GLU A 183 4.73 20.31 7.85
C GLU A 183 4.42 18.81 7.99
N PHE A 184 3.23 18.48 8.45
CA PHE A 184 2.75 17.09 8.51
C PHE A 184 2.72 16.46 7.12
N LEU A 185 2.15 17.12 6.10
CA LEU A 185 2.12 16.63 4.72
C LEU A 185 3.52 16.46 4.13
N GLN A 186 4.44 17.38 4.39
CA GLN A 186 5.83 17.28 3.95
C GLN A 186 6.55 16.11 4.62
N ASN A 187 6.28 15.83 5.89
CA ASN A 187 6.82 14.65 6.56
C ASN A 187 6.29 13.35 5.95
N LEU A 188 5.01 13.29 5.53
CA LEU A 188 4.48 12.15 4.80
C LEU A 188 5.19 11.97 3.45
N GLU A 189 5.45 13.07 2.72
CA GLU A 189 6.17 13.00 1.44
C GLU A 189 7.56 12.40 1.60
N VAL A 190 8.33 12.81 2.63
CA VAL A 190 9.63 12.20 2.95
C VAL A 190 9.52 10.69 3.17
N MET A 191 8.44 10.22 3.80
CA MET A 191 8.21 8.78 4.00
C MET A 191 7.82 8.03 2.72
N THR A 192 7.41 8.73 1.66
CA THR A 192 7.17 8.13 0.33
C THR A 192 8.42 8.10 -0.53
N GLU A 193 9.44 8.91 -0.21
CA GLU A 193 10.72 8.91 -0.87
C GLU A 193 11.57 7.77 -0.32
N LEU A 194 11.43 6.59 -0.92
CA LEU A 194 12.17 5.39 -0.55
C LEU A 194 13.63 5.52 -1.02
N GLN A 195 14.42 6.31 -0.29
CA GLN A 195 15.86 6.47 -0.58
C GLN A 195 16.63 5.24 -0.12
N GLU A 196 17.68 4.91 -0.88
CA GLU A 196 18.61 3.81 -0.59
C GLU A 196 19.40 4.06 0.71
#